data_0d14d2ea5d3a6af9a4adf22bc4ca459f
#
_entry.id   0d14d2ea5d3a6af9a4adf22bc4ca459f
#
_cell.length_a   1.000
_cell.length_b   1.000
_cell.length_c   1.000
_cell.angle_alpha   90.00
_cell.angle_beta   90.00
_cell.angle_gamma   90.00
#
_symmetry.space_group_name_H-M   'P 1'
#
loop_
_entity.id
_entity.type
_entity.pdbx_description
1 polymer ?
#
loop_
_entity_poly.entity_id
_entity_poly.type
_entity_poly.pdbx_seq_one_letter_code
_entity_poly.pdbx_strand_id
1 'polypeptide(L)'
;MHVTIQGAGRGIGLALAHHALTAGASHLYLTARNPEQSAGYAQLPPTPNIHWFAMDFLDPDSIANTGDSILADAPHLDRIITTAGLLHDGNLQPEKRLGELTPDAMLKLYQINAMGPILFFKSLWPELRRAHPLVAA
;
A
#
# COMPACT_ATOMS: atom_id res chain seq x y z
N MET A 1 -16.60 -8.44 3.46
CA MET A 1 -15.89 -7.14 3.38
C MET A 1 -14.63 -7.33 2.55
N HIS A 2 -14.42 -6.46 1.56
CA HIS A 2 -13.27 -6.43 0.68
C HIS A 2 -12.34 -5.27 1.10
N VAL A 3 -11.11 -5.58 1.46
CA VAL A 3 -10.17 -4.60 2.03
C VAL A 3 -8.90 -4.54 1.20
N THR A 4 -8.53 -3.35 0.79
CA THR A 4 -7.23 -3.09 0.18
C THR A 4 -6.28 -2.47 1.20
N ILE A 5 -5.09 -3.04 1.34
CA ILE A 5 -4.03 -2.53 2.24
C ILE A 5 -2.74 -2.38 1.45
N GLN A 6 -2.36 -1.12 1.25
CA GLN A 6 -1.08 -0.79 0.65
C GLN A 6 0.00 -0.82 1.75
N GLY A 7 1.10 -1.52 1.48
CA GLY A 7 2.20 -1.68 2.43
C GLY A 7 2.04 -2.84 3.42
N ALA A 8 1.29 -3.89 3.04
CA ALA A 8 1.01 -5.05 3.88
C ALA A 8 2.19 -6.02 4.09
N GLY A 9 3.33 -5.77 3.46
CA GLY A 9 4.49 -6.66 3.55
C GLY A 9 5.11 -6.78 4.93
N ARG A 10 4.89 -5.80 5.83
CA ARG A 10 5.44 -5.79 7.20
C ARG A 10 4.73 -4.76 8.09
N GLY A 11 5.10 -4.75 9.38
CA GLY A 11 4.73 -3.68 10.32
C GLY A 11 3.24 -3.46 10.45
N ILE A 12 2.81 -2.19 10.37
CA ILE A 12 1.42 -1.78 10.58
C ILE A 12 0.50 -2.41 9.51
N GLY A 13 0.90 -2.39 8.24
CA GLY A 13 0.10 -2.97 7.16
C GLY A 13 -0.15 -4.47 7.34
N LEU A 14 0.87 -5.22 7.75
CA LEU A 14 0.72 -6.64 8.08
C LEU A 14 -0.20 -6.87 9.27
N ALA A 15 -0.05 -6.08 10.34
CA ALA A 15 -0.92 -6.17 11.51
C ALA A 15 -2.39 -5.88 11.15
N LEU A 16 -2.63 -4.89 10.28
CA LEU A 16 -3.97 -4.58 9.79
C LEU A 16 -4.53 -5.70 8.90
N ALA A 17 -3.69 -6.36 8.08
CA ALA A 17 -4.13 -7.51 7.28
C ALA A 17 -4.56 -8.69 8.18
N HIS A 18 -3.80 -9.02 9.22
CA HIS A 18 -4.20 -10.00 10.23
C HIS A 18 -5.51 -9.61 10.93
N HIS A 19 -5.62 -8.35 11.33
CA HIS A 19 -6.85 -7.86 11.98
C HIS A 19 -8.05 -7.96 11.03
N ALA A 20 -7.90 -7.57 9.78
CA ALA A 20 -8.98 -7.66 8.79
C ALA A 20 -9.47 -9.11 8.59
N LEU A 21 -8.54 -10.08 8.54
CA LEU A 21 -8.91 -11.52 8.48
C LEU A 21 -9.71 -11.95 9.71
N THR A 22 -9.22 -11.61 10.91
CA THR A 22 -9.91 -11.98 12.17
C THR A 22 -11.26 -11.27 12.32
N ALA A 23 -11.39 -10.08 11.73
CA ALA A 23 -12.66 -9.33 11.67
C ALA A 23 -13.62 -9.80 10.57
N GLY A 24 -13.29 -10.89 9.86
CA GLY A 24 -14.16 -11.50 8.86
C GLY A 24 -14.11 -10.83 7.49
N ALA A 25 -12.99 -10.23 7.10
CA ALA A 25 -12.80 -9.80 5.71
C ALA A 25 -12.90 -11.01 4.78
N SER A 26 -13.73 -10.89 3.75
CA SER A 26 -13.92 -11.95 2.76
C SER A 26 -12.78 -11.99 1.74
N HIS A 27 -12.22 -10.82 1.39
CA HIS A 27 -11.08 -10.71 0.49
C HIS A 27 -10.13 -9.62 0.94
N LEU A 28 -8.84 -9.87 0.76
CA LEU A 28 -7.75 -8.90 0.97
C LEU A 28 -6.99 -8.69 -0.34
N TYR A 29 -6.79 -7.44 -0.71
CA TYR A 29 -5.99 -6.98 -1.84
C TYR A 29 -4.77 -6.27 -1.26
N LEU A 30 -3.65 -6.97 -1.17
CA LEU A 30 -2.47 -6.54 -0.44
C LEU A 30 -1.36 -6.14 -1.38
N THR A 31 -0.64 -5.06 -1.05
CA THR A 31 0.52 -4.66 -1.85
C THR A 31 1.80 -4.62 -1.04
N ALA A 32 2.90 -4.94 -1.70
CA ALA A 32 4.26 -4.76 -1.23
C ALA A 32 5.18 -4.55 -2.44
N ARG A 33 6.38 -3.99 -2.25
CA ARG A 33 7.36 -3.86 -3.35
C ARG A 33 7.75 -5.21 -3.94
N ASN A 34 8.04 -6.18 -3.07
CA ASN A 34 8.36 -7.55 -3.42
C ASN A 34 7.52 -8.48 -2.52
N PRO A 35 6.27 -8.81 -2.91
CA PRO A 35 5.37 -9.58 -2.05
C PRO A 35 5.97 -10.89 -1.56
N GLU A 36 6.47 -11.73 -2.47
CA GLU A 36 7.00 -13.06 -2.15
C GLU A 36 8.19 -13.06 -1.19
N GLN A 37 8.92 -11.94 -1.11
CA GLN A 37 10.06 -11.74 -0.20
C GLN A 37 9.65 -11.07 1.11
N SER A 38 8.38 -10.73 1.26
CA SER A 38 7.89 -10.00 2.42
C SER A 38 7.51 -10.91 3.59
N ALA A 39 7.65 -10.40 4.82
CA ALA A 39 7.18 -11.10 6.01
C ALA A 39 5.65 -11.33 5.96
N GLY A 40 4.90 -10.41 5.36
CA GLY A 40 3.45 -10.52 5.20
C GLY A 40 3.05 -11.73 4.35
N TYR A 41 3.73 -11.95 3.24
CA TYR A 41 3.47 -13.08 2.37
C TYR A 41 3.76 -14.42 3.06
N ALA A 42 4.82 -14.49 3.87
CA ALA A 42 5.20 -15.69 4.61
C ALA A 42 4.30 -15.98 5.82
N GLN A 43 3.70 -14.96 6.42
CA GLN A 43 2.94 -15.09 7.67
C GLN A 43 1.42 -15.18 7.46
N LEU A 44 0.91 -14.63 6.37
CA LEU A 44 -0.51 -14.75 6.06
C LEU A 44 -0.81 -16.11 5.43
N PRO A 45 -1.99 -16.71 5.73
CA PRO A 45 -2.34 -18.02 5.17
C PRO A 45 -2.46 -17.95 3.65
N PRO A 46 -1.96 -18.95 2.91
CA PRO A 46 -2.10 -19.00 1.45
C PRO A 46 -3.54 -19.43 1.08
N THR A 47 -4.45 -18.49 1.10
CA THR A 47 -5.85 -18.70 0.76
C THR A 47 -6.20 -17.99 -0.54
N PRO A 48 -7.18 -18.48 -1.33
CA PRO A 48 -7.57 -17.85 -2.59
C PRO A 48 -8.17 -16.45 -2.41
N ASN A 49 -8.49 -16.06 -1.18
CA ASN A 49 -9.08 -14.76 -0.87
C ASN A 49 -8.04 -13.69 -0.51
N ILE A 50 -6.75 -14.02 -0.53
CA ILE A 50 -5.66 -13.08 -0.31
C ILE A 50 -4.90 -12.89 -1.61
N HIS A 51 -5.05 -11.70 -2.19
CA HIS A 51 -4.44 -11.31 -3.46
C HIS A 51 -3.25 -10.40 -3.19
N TRP A 52 -2.09 -10.74 -3.74
CA TRP A 52 -0.89 -9.94 -3.60
C TRP A 52 -0.50 -9.26 -4.90
N PHE A 53 -0.14 -7.99 -4.81
CA PHE A 53 0.30 -7.17 -5.94
C PHE A 53 1.65 -6.52 -5.63
N ALA A 54 2.55 -6.57 -6.60
CA ALA A 54 3.80 -5.82 -6.52
C ALA A 54 3.53 -4.35 -6.84
N MET A 55 3.95 -3.44 -5.95
CA MET A 55 3.78 -2.00 -6.16
C MET A 55 4.88 -1.19 -5.49
N ASP A 56 5.46 -0.27 -6.24
CA ASP A 56 6.44 0.70 -5.73
C ASP A 56 5.90 2.13 -5.87
N PHE A 57 5.90 2.89 -4.79
CA PHE A 57 5.49 4.30 -4.79
C PHE A 57 6.48 5.24 -5.50
N LEU A 58 7.68 4.78 -5.83
CA LEU A 58 8.62 5.51 -6.69
C LEU A 58 8.35 5.31 -8.18
N ASP A 59 7.47 4.38 -8.55
CA ASP A 59 7.10 4.07 -9.92
C ASP A 59 5.60 4.34 -10.16
N PRO A 60 5.23 5.47 -10.79
CA PRO A 60 3.83 5.81 -11.06
C PRO A 60 3.11 4.79 -11.94
N ASP A 61 3.81 4.14 -12.87
CA ASP A 61 3.20 3.10 -13.72
C ASP A 61 2.90 1.84 -12.91
N SER A 62 3.78 1.46 -11.98
CA SER A 62 3.52 0.39 -11.02
C SER A 62 2.26 0.67 -10.19
N ILE A 63 2.06 1.91 -9.75
CA ILE A 63 0.86 2.31 -8.99
C ILE A 63 -0.40 2.18 -9.86
N ALA A 64 -0.37 2.71 -11.09
CA ALA A 64 -1.50 2.68 -12.01
C ALA A 64 -1.89 1.23 -12.36
N ASN A 65 -0.93 0.42 -12.78
CA ASN A 65 -1.14 -0.99 -13.14
C ASN A 65 -1.68 -1.82 -11.96
N THR A 66 -1.21 -1.55 -10.74
CA THR A 66 -1.71 -2.21 -9.54
C THR A 66 -3.15 -1.82 -9.25
N GLY A 67 -3.49 -0.54 -9.40
CA GLY A 67 -4.87 -0.06 -9.26
C GLY A 67 -5.81 -0.75 -10.24
N ASP A 68 -5.43 -0.82 -11.51
CA ASP A 68 -6.21 -1.49 -12.55
C ASP A 68 -6.39 -2.99 -12.24
N SER A 69 -5.33 -3.66 -11.77
CA SER A 69 -5.39 -5.07 -11.39
C SER A 69 -6.32 -5.32 -10.20
N ILE A 70 -6.28 -4.47 -9.18
CA ILE A 70 -7.19 -4.55 -8.03
C ILE A 70 -8.64 -4.34 -8.49
N LEU A 71 -8.91 -3.34 -9.34
CA LEU A 71 -10.25 -3.05 -9.85
C LEU A 71 -10.79 -4.18 -10.74
N ALA A 72 -9.91 -4.89 -11.44
CA ALA A 72 -10.31 -6.05 -12.24
C ALA A 72 -10.69 -7.27 -11.38
N ASP A 73 -10.01 -7.46 -10.25
CA ASP A 73 -10.22 -8.59 -9.34
C ASP A 73 -11.35 -8.34 -8.32
N ALA A 74 -11.45 -7.11 -7.84
CA ALA A 74 -12.40 -6.74 -6.79
C ALA A 74 -13.75 -6.32 -7.36
N PRO A 75 -14.86 -6.99 -7.02
CA PRO A 75 -16.20 -6.55 -7.42
C PRO A 75 -16.60 -5.22 -6.76
N HIS A 76 -16.04 -4.93 -5.60
CA HIS A 76 -16.14 -3.67 -4.85
C HIS A 76 -15.05 -3.62 -3.79
N LEU A 77 -14.81 -2.44 -3.22
CA LEU A 77 -13.91 -2.24 -2.08
C LEU A 77 -14.68 -1.54 -0.96
N ASP A 78 -14.66 -2.13 0.23
CA ASP A 78 -15.27 -1.53 1.43
C ASP A 78 -14.27 -0.63 2.18
N ARG A 79 -12.99 -0.96 2.11
CA ARG A 79 -11.92 -0.19 2.77
C ARG A 79 -10.67 -0.14 1.91
N ILE A 80 -10.07 1.04 1.86
CA ILE A 80 -8.79 1.31 1.19
C ILE A 80 -7.87 1.97 2.22
N ILE A 81 -6.75 1.32 2.53
CA ILE A 81 -5.82 1.76 3.57
C ILE A 81 -4.42 1.84 2.98
N THR A 82 -3.71 2.96 3.19
CA THR A 82 -2.29 3.09 2.88
C THR A 82 -1.50 3.17 4.19
N THR A 83 -0.44 2.39 4.29
CA THR A 83 0.40 2.31 5.49
C THR A 83 1.88 2.46 5.19
N ALA A 84 2.27 2.39 3.93
CA ALA A 84 3.67 2.54 3.57
C ALA A 84 4.10 4.00 3.73
N GLY A 85 5.20 4.16 4.44
CA GLY A 85 5.91 5.41 4.60
C GLY A 85 7.40 5.13 4.71
N LEU A 86 8.20 6.14 4.42
CA LEU A 86 9.64 6.09 4.52
C LEU A 86 10.10 7.24 5.41
N LEU A 87 10.93 6.93 6.42
CA LEU A 87 11.72 7.90 7.17
C LEU A 87 13.21 7.74 6.85
N HIS A 88 13.63 6.48 6.72
CA HIS A 88 15.01 6.13 6.39
C HIS A 88 15.05 4.78 5.67
N ASP A 89 16.10 4.57 4.90
CA ASP A 89 16.48 3.27 4.33
C ASP A 89 18.01 3.11 4.41
N GLY A 90 18.58 2.08 3.75
CA GLY A 90 20.02 1.83 3.80
C GLY A 90 20.89 3.02 3.36
N ASN A 91 20.37 3.87 2.46
CA ASN A 91 21.07 5.00 1.88
C ASN A 91 20.56 6.36 2.38
N LEU A 92 19.35 6.41 2.94
CA LEU A 92 18.69 7.60 3.43
C LEU A 92 18.60 7.54 4.95
N GLN A 93 19.26 8.48 5.64
CA GLN A 93 19.18 8.63 7.09
C GLN A 93 18.35 9.86 7.44
N PRO A 94 17.60 9.84 8.57
CA PRO A 94 16.86 11.01 9.03
C PRO A 94 17.83 12.16 9.33
N GLU A 95 17.58 13.32 8.73
CA GLU A 95 18.36 14.52 8.95
C GLU A 95 18.15 15.04 10.38
N LYS A 96 19.24 15.42 11.03
CA LYS A 96 19.25 16.00 12.38
C LYS A 96 19.57 17.50 12.36
N ARG A 97 20.02 18.00 11.24
CA ARG A 97 20.45 19.40 11.06
C ARG A 97 20.02 19.90 9.69
N LEU A 98 19.73 21.19 9.61
CA LEU A 98 19.35 21.84 8.37
C LEU A 98 20.38 21.63 7.22
N GLY A 99 21.68 21.61 7.57
CA GLY A 99 22.76 21.40 6.60
C GLY A 99 22.86 19.97 6.03
N GLU A 100 22.13 19.02 6.57
CA GLU A 100 22.07 17.63 6.08
C GLU A 100 20.96 17.41 5.04
N LEU A 101 20.07 18.39 4.87
CA LEU A 101 18.98 18.32 3.89
C LEU A 101 19.54 18.32 2.45
N THR A 102 19.08 17.38 1.67
CA THR A 102 19.37 17.33 0.22
C THR A 102 18.09 17.29 -0.59
N PRO A 103 18.05 17.94 -1.77
CA PRO A 103 16.88 17.93 -2.63
C PRO A 103 16.42 16.49 -2.98
N ASP A 104 17.36 15.59 -3.25
CA ASP A 104 17.06 14.22 -3.66
C ASP A 104 16.39 13.42 -2.52
N ALA A 105 16.90 13.57 -1.28
CA ALA A 105 16.28 12.94 -0.11
C ALA A 105 14.86 13.48 0.10
N MET A 106 14.69 14.80 0.03
CA MET A 106 13.37 15.43 0.19
C MET A 106 12.39 14.99 -0.88
N LEU A 107 12.82 14.93 -2.16
CA LEU A 107 11.98 14.47 -3.27
C LEU A 107 11.56 13.01 -3.08
N LYS A 108 12.50 12.13 -2.70
CA LYS A 108 12.19 10.72 -2.44
C LYS A 108 11.18 10.55 -1.32
N LEU A 109 11.37 11.26 -0.21
CA LEU A 109 10.44 11.22 0.93
C LEU A 109 9.05 11.75 0.51
N TYR A 110 9.01 12.85 -0.24
CA TYR A 110 7.77 13.42 -0.73
C TYR A 110 7.04 12.47 -1.69
N GLN A 111 7.76 11.84 -2.63
CA GLN A 111 7.20 10.85 -3.54
C GLN A 111 6.55 9.69 -2.78
N ILE A 112 7.23 9.11 -1.80
CA ILE A 112 6.73 7.95 -1.08
C ILE A 112 5.63 8.34 -0.09
N ASN A 113 5.84 9.41 0.71
CA ASN A 113 4.96 9.71 1.84
C ASN A 113 3.75 10.58 1.49
N ALA A 114 3.81 11.30 0.38
CA ALA A 114 2.73 12.20 -0.04
C ALA A 114 2.15 11.85 -1.40
N MET A 115 2.97 11.80 -2.46
CA MET A 115 2.47 11.56 -3.80
C MET A 115 1.96 10.12 -3.99
N GLY A 116 2.69 9.13 -3.49
CA GLY A 116 2.35 7.71 -3.65
C GLY A 116 0.94 7.37 -3.15
N PRO A 117 0.56 7.70 -1.90
CA PRO A 117 -0.79 7.49 -1.41
C PRO A 117 -1.86 8.16 -2.26
N ILE A 118 -1.65 9.41 -2.68
CA ILE A 118 -2.61 10.16 -3.51
C ILE A 118 -2.76 9.50 -4.89
N LEU A 119 -1.66 9.10 -5.52
CA LEU A 119 -1.68 8.41 -6.81
C LEU A 119 -2.35 7.04 -6.71
N PHE A 120 -2.16 6.33 -5.60
CA PHE A 120 -2.84 5.07 -5.35
C PHE A 120 -4.36 5.27 -5.20
N PHE A 121 -4.82 6.25 -4.42
CA PHE A 121 -6.25 6.58 -4.37
C PHE A 121 -6.77 7.02 -5.75
N LYS A 122 -5.99 7.78 -6.51
CA LYS A 122 -6.37 8.16 -7.88
C LYS A 122 -6.54 6.93 -8.78
N SER A 123 -5.67 5.92 -8.68
CA SER A 123 -5.78 4.69 -9.50
C SER A 123 -7.06 3.88 -9.17
N LEU A 124 -7.58 4.01 -7.94
CA LEU A 124 -8.83 3.39 -7.49
C LEU A 124 -10.04 4.34 -7.61
N TRP A 125 -9.90 5.45 -8.33
CA TRP A 125 -10.95 6.48 -8.45
C TRP A 125 -12.32 5.99 -8.92
N PRO A 126 -12.43 5.05 -9.89
CA PRO A 126 -13.73 4.50 -10.30
C PRO A 126 -14.50 3.91 -9.12
N GLU A 127 -13.83 3.19 -8.23
CA GLU A 127 -14.43 2.59 -7.04
C GLU A 127 -14.77 3.61 -5.97
N LEU A 128 -13.88 4.58 -5.72
CA LEU A 128 -14.12 5.69 -4.79
C LEU A 128 -15.40 6.46 -5.14
N ARG A 129 -15.65 6.69 -6.43
CA ARG A 129 -16.87 7.36 -6.89
C ARG A 129 -18.13 6.50 -6.76
N ARG A 130 -17.99 5.18 -6.96
CA ARG A 130 -19.13 4.27 -7.01
C ARG A 130 -19.60 3.82 -5.62
N ALA A 131 -18.68 3.40 -4.78
CA ALA A 131 -18.98 2.69 -3.53
C ALA A 131 -18.73 3.50 -2.26
N HIS A 132 -18.06 4.66 -2.35
CA HIS A 132 -17.68 5.47 -1.19
C HIS A 132 -17.04 4.66 -0.06
N PRO A 133 -15.97 3.88 -0.33
CA PRO A 133 -15.32 3.06 0.69
C PRO A 133 -14.71 3.94 1.79
N LEU A 134 -14.52 3.35 2.97
CA LEU A 134 -13.73 4.00 4.01
C LEU A 134 -12.25 4.08 3.59
N VAL A 135 -11.71 5.29 3.57
CA VAL A 135 -10.33 5.58 3.16
C VAL A 135 -9.51 6.00 4.38
N ALA A 136 -8.30 5.43 4.51
CA ALA A 136 -7.32 5.81 5.54
C ALA A 136 -5.90 5.80 4.98
N ALA A 137 -5.09 6.80 5.37
CA ALA A 137 -3.70 6.97 5.03
C ALA A 137 -2.87 7.41 6.23
#